data_4e955c072dae2c0c4d25229d783f65ba
#
_entry.id   4e955c072dae2c0c4d25229d783f65ba
#
_cell.length_a   1.000
_cell.length_b   1.000
_cell.length_c   1.000
_cell.angle_alpha   90.00
_cell.angle_beta   90.00
_cell.angle_gamma   90.00
#
_symmetry.space_group_name_H-M   'P 1'
#
loop_
_entity.id
_entity.type
_entity.pdbx_description
1 polymer ?
#
loop_
_entity_poly.entity_id
_entity_poly.type
_entity_poly.pdbx_seq_one_letter_code
_entity_poly.pdbx_strand_id
1 'polypeptide(L)'
;MTTATLSNRELRERSAQLRALMCEWDPIGVMGDPNRLRDEYDCLVGPLLPLLTSEASKEEIARYLRNEIAKHFGLSADNYDFTAVAERVSRWFDRGWRSLAEPVTIFVALLDEGVDVWRPVQARPLEHGLLRIIGVDADTSTETWQFRAGSIVKCEQKQFADGTTGTLAVEQV
;
A
#
# COMPACT_ATOMS: atom_id res chain seq x y z
N MET A 1 10.36 6.62 -14.74
CA MET A 1 9.53 5.91 -13.77
C MET A 1 9.27 6.87 -12.62
N THR A 2 8.08 7.41 -12.52
CA THR A 2 7.74 8.42 -11.50
C THR A 2 7.32 7.68 -10.25
N THR A 3 8.12 7.77 -9.21
CA THR A 3 7.83 7.17 -7.90
C THR A 3 6.62 7.92 -7.34
N ALA A 4 5.48 7.24 -7.20
CA ALA A 4 4.30 7.83 -6.58
C ALA A 4 4.66 8.27 -5.15
N THR A 5 4.58 9.57 -4.89
CA THR A 5 4.89 10.15 -3.58
C THR A 5 3.76 9.80 -2.61
N LEU A 6 4.06 8.94 -1.63
CA LEU A 6 3.13 8.63 -0.54
C LEU A 6 2.79 9.87 0.28
N SER A 7 1.54 9.99 0.70
CA SER A 7 1.19 10.96 1.73
C SER A 7 1.87 10.58 3.06
N ASN A 8 2.11 11.57 3.91
CA ASN A 8 2.69 11.33 5.24
C ASN A 8 1.87 10.35 6.09
N ARG A 9 0.56 10.29 5.89
CA ARG A 9 -0.33 9.34 6.56
C ARG A 9 -0.07 7.92 6.08
N GLU A 10 -0.05 7.71 4.76
CA GLU A 10 0.21 6.40 4.17
C GLU A 10 1.59 5.86 4.55
N LEU A 11 2.60 6.73 4.56
CA LEU A 11 3.94 6.36 5.00
C LEU A 11 3.96 5.88 6.45
N ARG A 12 3.27 6.58 7.35
CA ARG A 12 3.16 6.19 8.78
C ARG A 12 2.44 4.85 8.95
N GLU A 13 1.32 4.66 8.26
CA GLU A 13 0.55 3.41 8.31
C GLU A 13 1.39 2.22 7.84
N ARG A 14 2.16 2.39 6.78
CA ARG A 14 3.02 1.33 6.25
C ARG A 14 4.25 1.07 7.12
N SER A 15 4.86 2.10 7.65
CA SER A 15 5.94 1.92 8.64
C SER A 15 5.45 1.14 9.86
N ALA A 16 4.23 1.40 10.32
CA ALA A 16 3.61 0.67 11.42
C ALA A 16 3.35 -0.80 11.08
N GLN A 17 2.91 -1.10 9.84
CA GLN A 17 2.71 -2.48 9.37
C GLN A 17 4.04 -3.23 9.25
N LEU A 18 5.09 -2.60 8.71
CA LEU A 18 6.40 -3.21 8.61
C LEU A 18 7.00 -3.45 10.00
N ARG A 19 6.82 -2.51 10.92
CA ARG A 19 7.18 -2.71 12.34
C ARG A 19 6.48 -3.92 12.93
N ALA A 20 5.18 -4.09 12.69
CA ALA A 20 4.44 -5.25 13.16
C ALA A 20 5.04 -6.57 12.63
N LEU A 21 5.45 -6.62 11.35
CA LEU A 21 6.14 -7.79 10.79
C LEU A 21 7.47 -8.08 11.48
N MET A 22 8.25 -7.04 11.83
CA MET A 22 9.52 -7.21 12.58
C MET A 22 9.26 -7.67 14.00
N CYS A 23 8.23 -7.14 14.67
CA CYS A 23 7.80 -7.61 15.99
C CYS A 23 7.33 -9.07 15.99
N GLU A 24 6.64 -9.52 14.95
CA GLU A 24 6.25 -10.93 14.82
C GLU A 24 7.44 -11.87 14.56
N TRP A 25 8.46 -11.38 13.89
CA TRP A 25 9.72 -12.13 13.72
C TRP A 25 10.50 -12.21 15.01
N ASP A 26 10.49 -11.13 15.80
CA ASP A 26 11.11 -11.01 17.15
C ASP A 26 12.51 -11.61 17.28
N PRO A 27 13.50 -11.15 16.47
CA PRO A 27 14.82 -11.77 16.42
C PRO A 27 15.60 -11.66 17.73
N ILE A 28 15.33 -10.68 18.57
CA ILE A 28 15.99 -10.51 19.87
C ILE A 28 15.15 -11.03 21.05
N GLY A 29 13.95 -11.57 20.78
CA GLY A 29 13.14 -12.26 21.80
C GLY A 29 12.55 -11.35 22.88
N VAL A 30 12.24 -10.09 22.55
CA VAL A 30 11.76 -9.08 23.52
C VAL A 30 10.24 -8.90 23.52
N MET A 31 9.51 -9.50 22.57
CA MET A 31 8.07 -9.29 22.48
C MET A 31 7.29 -9.86 23.67
N GLY A 32 7.87 -10.77 24.43
CA GLY A 32 7.31 -11.29 25.68
C GLY A 32 7.58 -10.42 26.91
N ASP A 33 8.48 -9.42 26.84
CA ASP A 33 8.82 -8.55 27.98
C ASP A 33 7.78 -7.43 28.12
N PRO A 34 7.08 -7.31 29.27
CA PRO A 34 6.14 -6.24 29.53
C PRO A 34 6.78 -4.84 29.59
N ASN A 35 8.09 -4.77 29.84
CA ASN A 35 8.84 -3.51 29.94
C ASN A 35 9.55 -3.12 28.63
N ARG A 36 9.35 -3.89 27.53
CA ARG A 36 10.00 -3.60 26.25
C ARG A 36 9.64 -2.20 25.75
N LEU A 37 10.57 -1.58 25.02
CA LEU A 37 10.31 -0.37 24.28
C LEU A 37 9.44 -0.71 23.04
N ARG A 38 8.62 0.24 22.61
CA ARG A 38 7.74 0.02 21.46
C ARG A 38 8.46 0.18 20.11
N ASP A 39 9.64 0.72 20.12
CA ASP A 39 10.46 1.12 18.98
C ASP A 39 11.71 0.22 18.77
N GLU A 40 11.76 -0.92 19.46
CA GLU A 40 12.91 -1.86 19.42
C GLU A 40 13.35 -2.23 17.99
N TYR A 41 12.44 -2.30 17.05
CA TYR A 41 12.73 -2.67 15.67
C TYR A 41 12.67 -1.50 14.68
N ASP A 42 12.60 -0.25 15.14
CA ASP A 42 12.55 0.93 14.26
C ASP A 42 13.85 1.10 13.45
N CYS A 43 14.97 0.65 14.02
CA CYS A 43 16.27 0.60 13.34
C CYS A 43 16.24 -0.30 12.09
N LEU A 44 15.41 -1.35 12.07
CA LEU A 44 15.22 -2.21 10.90
C LEU A 44 14.25 -1.60 9.88
N VAL A 45 13.18 -0.97 10.36
CA VAL A 45 12.10 -0.44 9.50
C VAL A 45 12.59 0.69 8.59
N GLY A 46 13.36 1.62 9.15
CA GLY A 46 13.84 2.79 8.41
C GLY A 46 14.61 2.42 7.13
N PRO A 47 15.68 1.59 7.21
CA PRO A 47 16.45 1.19 6.03
C PRO A 47 15.75 0.16 5.13
N LEU A 48 14.83 -0.67 5.66
CA LEU A 48 14.07 -1.63 4.85
C LEU A 48 13.15 -0.95 3.84
N LEU A 49 12.51 0.15 4.21
CA LEU A 49 11.59 0.86 3.32
C LEU A 49 12.27 1.34 2.02
N PRO A 50 13.42 2.02 2.04
CA PRO A 50 14.16 2.35 0.82
C PRO A 50 14.57 1.13 -0.01
N LEU A 51 15.03 0.04 0.64
CA LEU A 51 15.38 -1.20 -0.08
C LEU A 51 14.17 -1.76 -0.85
N LEU A 52 13.02 -1.82 -0.20
CA LEU A 52 11.78 -2.30 -0.82
C LEU A 52 11.31 -1.39 -1.96
N THR A 53 11.40 -0.08 -1.79
CA THR A 53 11.00 0.88 -2.83
C THR A 53 11.97 0.93 -4.02
N SER A 54 13.23 0.56 -3.83
CA SER A 54 14.22 0.40 -4.90
C SER A 54 14.16 -0.96 -5.59
N GLU A 55 13.15 -1.78 -5.29
CA GLU A 55 12.97 -3.13 -5.85
C GLU A 55 14.16 -4.07 -5.55
N ALA A 56 14.77 -3.92 -4.37
CA ALA A 56 15.84 -4.80 -3.92
C ALA A 56 15.40 -6.27 -3.98
N SER A 57 16.29 -7.14 -4.39
CA SER A 57 16.05 -8.58 -4.44
C SER A 57 15.85 -9.15 -3.02
N LYS A 58 15.22 -10.32 -2.93
CA LYS A 58 15.06 -11.03 -1.65
C LYS A 58 16.40 -11.34 -0.99
N GLU A 59 17.40 -11.64 -1.81
CA GLU A 59 18.79 -11.90 -1.37
C GLU A 59 19.43 -10.65 -0.76
N GLU A 60 19.17 -9.47 -1.31
CA GLU A 60 19.64 -8.19 -0.75
C GLU A 60 18.96 -7.86 0.56
N ILE A 61 17.65 -8.06 0.65
CA ILE A 61 16.88 -7.90 1.88
C ILE A 61 17.37 -8.88 2.97
N ALA A 62 17.56 -10.16 2.63
CA ALA A 62 18.07 -11.17 3.54
C ALA A 62 19.49 -10.84 4.03
N ARG A 63 20.35 -10.33 3.14
CA ARG A 63 21.70 -9.90 3.47
C ARG A 63 21.70 -8.69 4.41
N TYR A 64 20.82 -7.72 4.17
CA TYR A 64 20.64 -6.58 5.05
C TYR A 64 20.23 -7.04 6.45
N LEU A 65 19.18 -7.85 6.57
CA LEU A 65 18.68 -8.36 7.85
C LEU A 65 19.76 -9.17 8.59
N ARG A 66 20.51 -10.03 7.90
CA ARG A 66 21.64 -10.78 8.46
C ARG A 66 22.71 -9.85 9.04
N ASN A 67 23.06 -8.78 8.31
CA ASN A 67 24.04 -7.81 8.77
C ASN A 67 23.56 -7.06 10.02
N GLU A 68 22.28 -6.66 10.07
CA GLU A 68 21.72 -5.98 11.25
C GLU A 68 21.74 -6.91 12.48
N ILE A 69 21.30 -8.15 12.34
CA ILE A 69 21.32 -9.14 13.43
C ILE A 69 22.75 -9.35 13.93
N ALA A 70 23.72 -9.52 13.03
CA ALA A 70 25.10 -9.79 13.43
C ALA A 70 25.82 -8.54 13.99
N LYS A 71 25.67 -7.38 13.36
CA LYS A 71 26.47 -6.18 13.66
C LYS A 71 25.79 -5.23 14.64
N HIS A 72 24.49 -5.02 14.48
CA HIS A 72 23.75 -4.07 15.31
C HIS A 72 23.27 -4.74 16.61
N PHE A 73 22.67 -5.93 16.51
CA PHE A 73 22.21 -6.66 17.69
C PHE A 73 23.25 -7.59 18.30
N GLY A 74 24.37 -7.84 17.62
CA GLY A 74 25.46 -8.69 18.14
C GLY A 74 25.09 -10.17 18.31
N LEU A 75 24.07 -10.65 17.57
CA LEU A 75 23.57 -12.02 17.67
C LEU A 75 24.17 -12.92 16.58
N SER A 76 24.27 -14.24 16.85
CA SER A 76 24.66 -15.19 15.80
C SER A 76 23.60 -15.27 14.71
N ALA A 77 24.02 -14.99 13.48
CA ALA A 77 23.16 -15.02 12.32
C ALA A 77 22.74 -16.44 11.90
N ASP A 78 23.36 -17.50 12.47
CA ASP A 78 23.11 -18.88 12.06
C ASP A 78 21.78 -19.44 12.56
N ASN A 79 21.17 -18.76 13.52
CA ASN A 79 19.92 -19.18 14.14
C ASN A 79 18.67 -18.69 13.42
N TYR A 80 18.80 -17.96 12.29
CA TYR A 80 17.71 -17.30 11.62
C TYR A 80 17.58 -17.69 10.16
N ASP A 81 16.35 -17.92 9.73
CA ASP A 81 16.01 -18.06 8.30
C ASP A 81 15.71 -16.68 7.69
N PHE A 82 16.76 -15.97 7.31
CA PHE A 82 16.63 -14.66 6.68
C PHE A 82 15.92 -14.70 5.33
N THR A 83 15.97 -15.83 4.64
CA THR A 83 15.28 -16.02 3.36
C THR A 83 13.78 -16.00 3.56
N ALA A 84 13.28 -16.74 4.54
CA ALA A 84 11.85 -16.75 4.88
C ALA A 84 11.35 -15.37 5.31
N VAL A 85 12.14 -14.63 6.10
CA VAL A 85 11.79 -13.25 6.52
C VAL A 85 11.78 -12.30 5.33
N ALA A 86 12.80 -12.35 4.48
CA ALA A 86 12.88 -11.52 3.28
C ALA A 86 11.70 -11.80 2.31
N GLU A 87 11.33 -13.07 2.13
CA GLU A 87 10.15 -13.43 1.34
C GLU A 87 8.84 -12.89 1.95
N ARG A 88 8.70 -12.94 3.26
CA ARG A 88 7.52 -12.43 3.97
C ARG A 88 7.41 -10.91 3.82
N VAL A 89 8.52 -10.19 3.98
CA VAL A 89 8.59 -8.73 3.82
C VAL A 89 8.33 -8.33 2.36
N SER A 90 8.95 -9.02 1.39
CA SER A 90 8.72 -8.76 -0.03
C SER A 90 7.26 -9.02 -0.43
N ARG A 91 6.68 -10.12 0.03
CA ARG A 91 5.26 -10.45 -0.22
C ARG A 91 4.31 -9.42 0.38
N TRP A 92 4.59 -8.94 1.60
CA TRP A 92 3.82 -7.86 2.20
C TRP A 92 3.94 -6.57 1.38
N PHE A 93 5.15 -6.23 0.96
CA PHE A 93 5.41 -5.06 0.13
C PHE A 93 4.68 -5.16 -1.22
N ASP A 94 4.79 -6.29 -1.91
CA ASP A 94 4.12 -6.53 -3.19
C ASP A 94 2.60 -6.40 -3.09
N ARG A 95 1.98 -6.96 -2.06
CA ARG A 95 0.53 -6.89 -1.85
C ARG A 95 0.04 -5.49 -1.50
N GLY A 96 0.79 -4.77 -0.70
CA GLY A 96 0.37 -3.51 -0.15
C GLY A 96 0.92 -2.29 -0.87
N TRP A 97 2.11 -2.39 -1.46
CA TRP A 97 2.86 -1.24 -1.97
C TRP A 97 2.90 -1.17 -3.50
N ARG A 98 2.96 -2.30 -4.19
CA ARG A 98 2.76 -2.31 -5.66
C ARG A 98 1.34 -1.92 -6.05
N SER A 99 0.40 -2.06 -5.16
CA SER A 99 -0.92 -1.44 -5.24
C SER A 99 -0.89 0.11 -5.16
N LEU A 100 0.30 0.73 -5.10
CA LEU A 100 0.57 2.13 -5.41
C LEU A 100 0.82 2.33 -6.91
N ALA A 101 0.26 1.48 -7.78
CA ALA A 101 0.10 1.81 -9.17
C ALA A 101 -0.38 3.25 -9.27
N GLU A 102 0.17 4.01 -10.20
CA GLU A 102 -0.21 5.40 -10.39
C GLU A 102 -1.74 5.51 -10.36
N PRO A 103 -2.27 6.53 -9.68
CA PRO A 103 -3.71 6.73 -9.69
C PRO A 103 -4.21 6.77 -11.13
N VAL A 104 -5.28 6.04 -11.38
CA VAL A 104 -5.95 6.05 -12.68
C VAL A 104 -7.21 6.89 -12.57
N THR A 105 -7.55 7.57 -13.63
CA THR A 105 -8.83 8.26 -13.72
C THR A 105 -9.92 7.24 -14.03
N ILE A 106 -10.93 7.18 -13.17
CA ILE A 106 -12.17 6.45 -13.41
C ILE A 106 -13.35 7.42 -13.35
N PHE A 107 -14.50 6.96 -13.80
CA PHE A 107 -15.73 7.76 -13.78
C PHE A 107 -16.70 7.19 -12.75
N VAL A 108 -17.32 8.08 -11.96
CA VAL A 108 -18.36 7.73 -10.99
C VAL A 108 -19.65 8.46 -11.41
N ALA A 109 -20.76 7.74 -11.37
CA ALA A 109 -22.05 8.33 -11.68
C ALA A 109 -22.49 9.31 -10.58
N LEU A 110 -23.11 10.41 -11.01
CA LEU A 110 -23.88 11.27 -10.14
C LEU A 110 -25.33 10.78 -10.13
N LEU A 111 -25.89 10.75 -8.92
CA LEU A 111 -27.31 10.46 -8.69
C LEU A 111 -28.10 11.78 -8.71
N ASP A 112 -29.40 11.67 -8.91
CA ASP A 112 -30.33 12.81 -8.87
C ASP A 112 -30.13 13.88 -9.96
N GLU A 113 -29.34 13.57 -11.00
CA GLU A 113 -29.22 14.37 -12.20
C GLU A 113 -30.29 13.93 -13.21
N GLY A 114 -30.94 14.83 -13.87
CA GLY A 114 -32.02 14.50 -14.84
C GLY A 114 -31.55 13.72 -16.09
N VAL A 115 -30.25 13.52 -16.23
CA VAL A 115 -29.55 12.78 -17.28
C VAL A 115 -28.39 12.03 -16.69
N ASP A 116 -27.89 11.03 -17.42
CA ASP A 116 -26.69 10.28 -17.00
C ASP A 116 -25.45 11.19 -16.98
N VAL A 117 -24.93 11.46 -15.80
CA VAL A 117 -23.72 12.26 -15.61
C VAL A 117 -22.66 11.43 -14.91
N TRP A 118 -21.44 11.47 -15.41
CA TRP A 118 -20.27 10.84 -14.80
C TRP A 118 -19.20 11.88 -14.54
N ARG A 119 -18.58 11.79 -13.36
CA ARG A 119 -17.47 12.66 -12.97
C ARG A 119 -16.16 11.87 -12.93
N PRO A 120 -15.06 12.42 -13.43
CA PRO A 120 -13.75 11.82 -13.29
C PRO A 120 -13.29 11.92 -11.84
N VAL A 121 -12.77 10.82 -11.32
CA VAL A 121 -12.16 10.73 -9.98
C VAL A 121 -10.84 9.97 -10.08
N GLN A 122 -9.95 10.27 -9.16
CA GLN A 122 -8.72 9.49 -9.02
C GLN A 122 -9.00 8.22 -8.21
N ALA A 123 -8.54 7.09 -8.71
CA ALA A 123 -8.64 5.81 -8.04
C ALA A 123 -7.33 5.05 -8.10
N ARG A 124 -7.05 4.30 -7.05
CA ARG A 124 -5.84 3.49 -6.94
C ARG A 124 -6.17 2.04 -7.23
N PRO A 125 -5.45 1.39 -8.17
CA PRO A 125 -5.59 -0.04 -8.41
C PRO A 125 -5.26 -0.85 -7.16
N LEU A 126 -6.08 -1.88 -6.92
CA LEU A 126 -5.91 -2.91 -5.90
C LEU A 126 -5.77 -4.28 -6.56
N GLU A 127 -5.58 -5.32 -5.75
CA GLU A 127 -5.57 -6.71 -6.23
C GLU A 127 -6.92 -7.08 -6.85
N HIS A 128 -6.91 -8.08 -7.73
CA HIS A 128 -8.10 -8.65 -8.38
C HIS A 128 -8.89 -7.66 -9.26
N GLY A 129 -8.23 -6.61 -9.79
CA GLY A 129 -8.87 -5.64 -10.68
C GLY A 129 -9.81 -4.66 -9.97
N LEU A 130 -9.76 -4.59 -8.66
CA LEU A 130 -10.49 -3.62 -7.85
C LEU A 130 -9.79 -2.26 -7.87
N LEU A 131 -10.54 -1.20 -7.63
CA LEU A 131 -10.03 0.16 -7.55
C LEU A 131 -10.55 0.84 -6.28
N ARG A 132 -9.68 1.59 -5.57
CA ARG A 132 -10.10 2.42 -4.44
C ARG A 132 -10.15 3.88 -4.86
N ILE A 133 -11.29 4.51 -4.71
CA ILE A 133 -11.47 5.94 -4.94
C ILE A 133 -10.67 6.71 -3.88
N ILE A 134 -9.70 7.55 -4.31
CA ILE A 134 -8.78 8.27 -3.40
C ILE A 134 -9.07 9.76 -3.29
N GLY A 135 -9.83 10.31 -4.21
CA GLY A 135 -10.22 11.72 -4.17
C GLY A 135 -11.11 12.09 -5.32
N VAL A 136 -11.77 13.20 -5.16
CA VAL A 136 -12.52 13.91 -6.20
C VAL A 136 -11.91 15.31 -6.29
N ASP A 137 -11.64 15.76 -7.51
CA ASP A 137 -11.02 17.08 -7.76
C ASP A 137 -12.04 18.24 -7.72
N ALA A 138 -13.30 17.96 -7.37
CA ALA A 138 -14.39 18.95 -7.41
C ALA A 138 -15.02 19.17 -6.03
N ASP A 139 -15.59 20.35 -5.83
CA ASP A 139 -16.45 20.63 -4.69
C ASP A 139 -17.71 19.77 -4.79
N THR A 140 -17.76 18.71 -3.97
CA THR A 140 -18.82 17.70 -3.97
C THR A 140 -19.97 18.03 -3.04
N SER A 141 -20.01 19.24 -2.49
CA SER A 141 -20.98 19.65 -1.45
C SER A 141 -22.42 19.65 -1.94
N THR A 142 -22.62 19.77 -3.27
CA THR A 142 -23.95 19.85 -3.90
C THR A 142 -24.30 18.64 -4.77
N GLU A 143 -23.38 17.70 -4.98
CA GLU A 143 -23.56 16.55 -5.85
C GLU A 143 -23.80 15.26 -5.06
N THR A 144 -24.74 14.43 -5.51
CA THR A 144 -24.98 13.10 -4.94
C THR A 144 -24.21 12.06 -5.73
N TRP A 145 -23.16 11.52 -5.13
CA TRP A 145 -22.26 10.58 -5.76
C TRP A 145 -22.66 9.13 -5.50
N GLN A 146 -22.66 8.28 -6.52
CA GLN A 146 -22.93 6.85 -6.38
C GLN A 146 -21.92 6.18 -5.45
N PHE A 147 -20.65 6.53 -5.56
CA PHE A 147 -19.57 6.03 -4.70
C PHE A 147 -18.73 7.20 -4.18
N ARG A 148 -18.36 7.15 -2.90
CA ARG A 148 -17.60 8.22 -2.23
C ARG A 148 -16.10 7.91 -2.19
N ALA A 149 -15.30 8.91 -1.87
CA ALA A 149 -13.89 8.72 -1.58
C ALA A 149 -13.69 7.66 -0.48
N GLY A 150 -12.75 6.72 -0.69
CA GLY A 150 -12.51 5.57 0.18
C GLY A 150 -13.23 4.30 -0.25
N SER A 151 -14.28 4.37 -1.07
CA SER A 151 -14.98 3.19 -1.60
C SER A 151 -14.04 2.32 -2.44
N ILE A 152 -14.18 0.99 -2.28
CA ILE A 152 -13.55 0.01 -3.16
C ILE A 152 -14.60 -0.41 -4.19
N VAL A 153 -14.24 -0.31 -5.47
CA VAL A 153 -15.19 -0.52 -6.57
C VAL A 153 -14.64 -1.47 -7.62
N LYS A 154 -15.55 -2.21 -8.25
CA LYS A 154 -15.33 -2.85 -9.55
C LYS A 154 -15.62 -1.85 -10.63
N CYS A 155 -14.88 -1.95 -11.72
CA CYS A 155 -15.04 -1.06 -12.87
C CYS A 155 -15.20 -1.84 -14.16
N GLU A 156 -15.91 -1.22 -15.10
CA GLU A 156 -16.09 -1.71 -16.47
C GLU A 156 -15.71 -0.63 -17.48
N GLN A 157 -15.35 -1.07 -18.69
CA GLN A 157 -15.13 -0.14 -19.81
C GLN A 157 -16.47 0.31 -20.38
N LYS A 158 -16.66 1.61 -20.52
CA LYS A 158 -17.84 2.21 -21.12
C LYS A 158 -17.46 3.16 -22.25
N GLN A 159 -18.19 3.07 -23.36
CA GLN A 159 -18.14 4.09 -24.40
C GLN A 159 -19.19 5.16 -24.09
N PHE A 160 -18.77 6.41 -24.04
CA PHE A 160 -19.63 7.57 -23.81
C PHE A 160 -20.28 8.06 -25.11
N ALA A 161 -21.29 8.93 -25.00
CA ALA A 161 -22.03 9.45 -26.12
C ALA A 161 -21.18 10.28 -27.11
N ASP A 162 -20.09 10.86 -26.66
CA ASP A 162 -19.09 11.59 -27.46
C ASP A 162 -18.09 10.66 -28.19
N GLY A 163 -18.24 9.34 -28.04
CA GLY A 163 -17.39 8.33 -28.67
C GLY A 163 -16.11 8.01 -27.88
N THR A 164 -15.84 8.70 -26.78
CA THR A 164 -14.70 8.38 -25.91
C THR A 164 -14.98 7.13 -25.08
N THR A 165 -13.92 6.43 -24.66
CA THR A 165 -14.03 5.26 -23.79
C THR A 165 -13.39 5.58 -22.43
N GLY A 166 -14.07 5.21 -21.37
CA GLY A 166 -13.57 5.38 -20.01
C GLY A 166 -13.87 4.20 -19.11
N THR A 167 -13.17 4.15 -17.98
CA THR A 167 -13.36 3.14 -16.95
C THR A 167 -14.40 3.63 -15.95
N LEU A 168 -15.56 2.97 -15.88
CA LEU A 168 -16.70 3.36 -15.05
C LEU A 168 -16.77 2.49 -13.81
N ALA A 169 -16.92 3.09 -12.63
CA ALA A 169 -17.23 2.37 -11.40
C ALA A 169 -18.69 1.86 -11.46
N VAL A 170 -18.89 0.57 -11.23
CA VAL A 170 -20.21 -0.07 -11.39
C VAL A 170 -20.73 -0.74 -10.12
N GLU A 171 -19.85 -1.22 -9.26
CA GLU A 171 -20.21 -1.95 -8.04
C GLU A 171 -19.25 -1.62 -6.90
N GLN A 172 -19.77 -1.41 -5.70
CA GLN A 172 -18.97 -1.29 -4.48
C GLN A 172 -18.83 -2.67 -3.82
N VAL A 173 -17.61 -3.00 -3.36
CA VAL A 173 -17.24 -4.27 -2.72
C VAL A 173 -17.03 -4.09 -1.23
#